data_981733a68673ee2b82ea97bc64b4f025
#
_entry.id   981733a68673ee2b82ea97bc64b4f025
#
_cell.length_a   1.000
_cell.length_b   1.000
_cell.length_c   1.000
_cell.angle_alpha   90.00
_cell.angle_beta   90.00
_cell.angle_gamma   90.00
#
_symmetry.space_group_name_H-M   'P 1'
#
loop_
_entity.id
_entity.type
_entity.pdbx_description
1 polymer ?
#
loop_
_entity_poly.entity_id
_entity_poly.type
_entity_poly.pdbx_seq_one_letter_code
_entity_poly.pdbx_strand_id
1 'polypeptide(L)'
;KAIRFAATDARETKSRTGTGEQGMGPKGDAEVVGLAVLNHTGTTAEEREAYLRAAPWKNNEATSELSEERMAEMAEKEQFILTICTKGYGKISSSFEYRVTGRGGKGVVNIGEPASDPDRNGPVAASFPVTHGDQIMLVTDQGKLIRLGIDFRRLVENGFQDNAGFSIIGS
;
A
#
# COMPACT_ATOMS: atom_id res chain seq x y z
N LYS A 1 4.43 -4.27 8.19
CA LYS A 1 3.51 -5.25 7.55
C LYS A 1 2.14 -4.64 7.34
N ALA A 2 1.36 -5.18 6.38
CA ALA A 2 -0.04 -4.83 6.14
C ALA A 2 -0.89 -6.09 6.01
N ILE A 3 -2.17 -5.99 6.37
CA ILE A 3 -3.16 -7.03 6.17
C ILE A 3 -4.38 -6.41 5.48
N ARG A 4 -4.94 -7.13 4.51
CA ARG A 4 -6.18 -6.76 3.86
C ARG A 4 -7.21 -7.88 4.07
N PHE A 5 -8.39 -7.52 4.54
CA PHE A 5 -9.49 -8.44 4.75
C PHE A 5 -10.83 -7.80 4.37
N ALA A 6 -11.85 -8.60 4.15
CA ALA A 6 -13.17 -8.08 3.83
C ALA A 6 -13.77 -7.39 5.06
N ALA A 7 -14.37 -6.21 4.86
CA ALA A 7 -15.03 -5.49 5.97
C ALA A 7 -16.14 -6.33 6.63
N THR A 8 -16.77 -7.21 5.85
CA THR A 8 -17.80 -8.14 6.32
C THR A 8 -17.26 -9.25 7.25
N ASP A 9 -15.94 -9.46 7.31
CA ASP A 9 -15.34 -10.40 8.27
C ASP A 9 -15.37 -9.84 9.71
N ALA A 10 -15.55 -8.53 9.86
CA ALA A 10 -15.75 -7.88 11.14
C ALA A 10 -17.25 -7.79 11.45
N ARG A 11 -17.63 -8.30 12.62
CA ARG A 11 -19.04 -8.26 13.05
C ARG A 11 -19.45 -6.82 13.38
N GLU A 12 -20.62 -6.42 12.88
CA GLU A 12 -21.21 -5.15 13.26
C GLU A 12 -21.54 -5.14 14.76
N THR A 13 -21.04 -4.15 15.49
CA THR A 13 -21.26 -4.00 16.93
C THR A 13 -22.02 -2.72 17.22
N LYS A 14 -23.19 -2.85 17.85
CA LYS A 14 -24.01 -1.70 18.30
C LYS A 14 -23.65 -1.21 19.70
N SER A 15 -22.85 -1.99 20.42
CA SER A 15 -22.45 -1.67 21.81
C SER A 15 -21.27 -0.70 21.84
N ARG A 16 -21.36 0.34 22.66
CA ARG A 16 -20.25 1.28 22.92
C ARG A 16 -19.16 0.70 23.84
N THR A 17 -19.47 -0.38 24.56
CA THR A 17 -18.57 -1.04 25.51
C THR A 17 -17.93 -2.30 24.95
N GLY A 18 -18.22 -2.64 23.71
CA GLY A 18 -17.61 -3.79 23.05
C GLY A 18 -16.12 -3.58 22.83
N THR A 19 -15.32 -4.62 23.03
CA THR A 19 -13.85 -4.58 22.82
C THR A 19 -13.46 -4.59 21.34
N GLY A 20 -14.43 -4.73 20.43
CA GLY A 20 -14.18 -4.84 18.99
C GLY A 20 -13.61 -6.21 18.61
N GLU A 21 -13.08 -6.29 17.42
CA GLU A 21 -12.50 -7.51 16.86
C GLU A 21 -11.10 -7.23 16.34
N GLN A 22 -10.20 -8.19 16.53
CA GLN A 22 -8.81 -8.04 16.10
C GLN A 22 -8.71 -8.07 14.58
N GLY A 23 -8.27 -6.97 13.99
CA GLY A 23 -8.03 -6.87 12.54
C GLY A 23 -6.67 -7.44 12.14
N MET A 24 -5.64 -7.21 12.95
CA MET A 24 -4.26 -7.67 12.71
C MET A 24 -3.61 -8.13 14.01
N GLY A 25 -2.72 -9.13 13.93
CA GLY A 25 -1.93 -9.63 15.05
C GLY A 25 -0.45 -9.24 14.90
N PRO A 26 -0.04 -8.01 15.28
CA PRO A 26 1.35 -7.63 15.27
C PRO A 26 2.18 -8.49 16.24
N LYS A 27 3.48 -8.62 15.99
CA LYS A 27 4.38 -9.39 16.85
C LYS A 27 5.22 -8.46 17.73
N GLY A 28 5.51 -8.92 18.96
CA GLY A 28 6.34 -8.18 19.91
C GLY A 28 5.72 -6.82 20.23
N ASP A 29 6.55 -5.79 20.22
CA ASP A 29 6.16 -4.41 20.54
C ASP A 29 5.65 -3.63 19.31
N ALA A 30 5.36 -4.33 18.18
CA ALA A 30 4.87 -3.68 16.99
C ALA A 30 3.42 -3.21 17.15
N GLU A 31 3.15 -1.99 16.74
CA GLU A 31 1.83 -1.34 16.81
C GLU A 31 1.21 -1.18 15.41
N VAL A 32 -0.12 -1.08 15.39
CA VAL A 32 -0.87 -0.74 14.17
C VAL A 32 -0.88 0.78 14.00
N VAL A 33 -0.22 1.26 12.95
CA VAL A 33 -0.07 2.71 12.70
C VAL A 33 -1.18 3.31 11.85
N GLY A 34 -2.01 2.49 11.20
CA GLY A 34 -3.08 3.00 10.35
C GLY A 34 -4.10 1.95 9.95
N LEU A 35 -5.28 2.43 9.61
CA LEU A 35 -6.38 1.68 9.04
C LEU A 35 -6.94 2.48 7.86
N ALA A 36 -7.19 1.80 6.75
CA ALA A 36 -7.82 2.40 5.58
C ALA A 36 -8.88 1.48 5.00
N VAL A 37 -9.90 2.06 4.38
CA VAL A 37 -10.94 1.35 3.66
C VAL A 37 -10.65 1.43 2.18
N LEU A 38 -10.62 0.27 1.52
CA LEU A 38 -10.43 0.14 0.09
C LEU A 38 -11.73 -0.37 -0.56
N ASN A 39 -11.98 0.07 -1.78
CA ASN A 39 -13.11 -0.43 -2.55
C ASN A 39 -12.91 -1.91 -2.89
N HIS A 40 -14.03 -2.64 -2.90
CA HIS A 40 -14.03 -4.01 -3.38
C HIS A 40 -14.02 -4.03 -4.91
N THR A 41 -13.08 -4.75 -5.49
CA THR A 41 -12.89 -4.79 -6.95
C THR A 41 -13.49 -6.03 -7.61
N GLY A 42 -13.94 -7.02 -6.83
CA GLY A 42 -14.51 -8.27 -7.33
C GLY A 42 -13.52 -9.12 -8.15
N THR A 43 -12.21 -8.98 -7.89
CA THR A 43 -11.15 -9.70 -8.60
C THR A 43 -10.83 -11.02 -7.92
N THR A 44 -10.58 -12.07 -8.71
CA THR A 44 -10.05 -13.34 -8.22
C THR A 44 -8.55 -13.24 -7.93
N ALA A 45 -7.98 -14.26 -7.31
CA ALA A 45 -6.53 -14.30 -7.05
C ALA A 45 -5.74 -14.38 -8.35
N GLU A 46 -6.21 -15.17 -9.30
CA GLU A 46 -5.62 -15.39 -10.62
C GLU A 46 -5.66 -14.10 -11.46
N GLU A 47 -6.80 -13.41 -11.51
CA GLU A 47 -6.94 -12.13 -12.20
C GLU A 47 -5.99 -11.09 -11.62
N ARG A 48 -5.92 -11.01 -10.28
CA ARG A 48 -5.02 -10.10 -9.58
C ARG A 48 -3.56 -10.35 -9.95
N GLU A 49 -3.14 -11.61 -9.98
CA GLU A 49 -1.77 -11.98 -10.34
C GLU A 49 -1.46 -11.71 -11.81
N ALA A 50 -2.39 -12.01 -12.71
CA ALA A 50 -2.27 -11.70 -14.12
C ALA A 50 -2.18 -10.19 -14.36
N TYR A 51 -3.03 -9.40 -13.69
CA TYR A 51 -2.98 -7.95 -13.74
C TYR A 51 -1.64 -7.39 -13.26
N LEU A 52 -1.17 -7.83 -12.08
CA LEU A 52 0.10 -7.34 -11.52
C LEU A 52 1.31 -7.70 -12.38
N ARG A 53 1.27 -8.80 -13.16
CA ARG A 53 2.34 -9.13 -14.11
C ARG A 53 2.42 -8.15 -15.28
N ALA A 54 1.28 -7.72 -15.79
CA ALA A 54 1.15 -6.87 -16.98
C ALA A 54 0.64 -5.46 -16.66
N ALA A 55 0.72 -5.03 -15.40
CA ALA A 55 0.15 -3.76 -14.97
C ALA A 55 0.66 -2.58 -15.80
N PRO A 56 -0.24 -1.63 -16.18
CA PRO A 56 0.10 -0.51 -17.09
C PRO A 56 1.22 0.40 -16.57
N TRP A 57 1.43 0.42 -15.27
CA TRP A 57 2.49 1.21 -14.63
C TRP A 57 3.84 0.47 -14.52
N LYS A 58 3.89 -0.81 -14.93
CA LYS A 58 5.15 -1.54 -15.13
C LYS A 58 5.56 -1.39 -16.59
N ASN A 59 6.65 -0.73 -16.87
CA ASN A 59 7.25 -0.64 -18.20
C ASN A 59 7.81 -2.01 -18.64
N ASN A 60 6.95 -3.02 -18.72
CA ASN A 60 7.32 -4.34 -19.19
C ASN A 60 6.46 -4.73 -20.41
N GLU A 61 7.04 -5.53 -21.30
CA GLU A 61 6.36 -6.07 -22.47
C GLU A 61 5.53 -7.34 -22.13
N ALA A 62 5.22 -7.57 -20.85
CA ALA A 62 4.49 -8.75 -20.43
C ALA A 62 3.06 -8.70 -20.96
N THR A 63 2.71 -9.71 -21.74
CA THR A 63 1.35 -9.89 -22.25
C THR A 63 0.45 -10.35 -21.09
N SER A 64 -0.69 -9.71 -20.93
CA SER A 64 -1.69 -10.15 -19.97
C SER A 64 -2.45 -11.38 -20.49
N GLU A 65 -2.76 -12.29 -19.57
CA GLU A 65 -3.72 -13.38 -19.83
C GLU A 65 -5.19 -12.89 -19.73
N LEU A 66 -5.40 -11.65 -19.28
CA LEU A 66 -6.71 -11.01 -19.20
C LEU A 66 -7.07 -10.32 -20.51
N SER A 67 -8.36 -10.20 -20.79
CA SER A 67 -8.83 -9.38 -21.90
C SER A 67 -8.53 -7.90 -21.67
N GLU A 68 -8.45 -7.13 -22.78
CA GLU A 68 -8.20 -5.69 -22.70
C GLU A 68 -9.28 -4.96 -21.89
N GLU A 69 -10.56 -5.37 -22.04
CA GLU A 69 -11.67 -4.81 -21.28
C GLU A 69 -11.51 -5.07 -19.78
N ARG A 70 -11.11 -6.30 -19.41
CA ARG A 70 -10.90 -6.65 -18.00
C ARG A 70 -9.71 -5.92 -17.39
N MET A 71 -8.63 -5.76 -18.16
CA MET A 71 -7.48 -4.95 -17.76
C MET A 71 -7.88 -3.49 -17.51
N ALA A 72 -8.69 -2.90 -18.41
CA ALA A 72 -9.17 -1.52 -18.26
C ALA A 72 -10.08 -1.35 -17.04
N GLU A 73 -11.02 -2.30 -16.81
CA GLU A 73 -11.89 -2.29 -15.63
C GLU A 73 -11.08 -2.37 -14.33
N MET A 74 -10.07 -3.23 -14.29
CA MET A 74 -9.20 -3.36 -13.11
C MET A 74 -8.37 -2.10 -12.89
N ALA A 75 -7.85 -1.49 -13.95
CA ALA A 75 -7.09 -0.25 -13.88
C ALA A 75 -7.93 0.92 -13.38
N GLU A 76 -9.21 1.01 -13.78
CA GLU A 76 -10.15 2.04 -13.29
C GLU A 76 -10.44 1.88 -11.79
N LYS A 77 -10.51 0.65 -11.30
CA LYS A 77 -10.80 0.34 -9.89
C LYS A 77 -9.54 0.26 -9.02
N GLU A 78 -8.36 0.40 -9.61
CA GLU A 78 -7.10 0.31 -8.89
C GLU A 78 -6.96 1.48 -7.92
N GLN A 79 -6.58 1.16 -6.71
CA GLN A 79 -6.25 2.13 -5.68
C GLN A 79 -4.78 1.98 -5.29
N PHE A 80 -4.15 3.09 -4.96
CA PHE A 80 -2.75 3.11 -4.58
C PHE A 80 -2.59 3.45 -3.10
N ILE A 81 -1.62 2.84 -2.47
CA ILE A 81 -1.33 3.01 -1.05
C ILE A 81 0.06 3.60 -0.91
N LEU A 82 0.13 4.80 -0.36
CA LEU A 82 1.39 5.42 0.03
C LEU A 82 1.76 4.93 1.43
N THR A 83 2.99 4.46 1.57
CA THR A 83 3.58 4.12 2.87
C THR A 83 4.83 4.95 3.07
N ILE A 84 4.95 5.58 4.24
CA ILE A 84 6.07 6.46 4.60
C ILE A 84 6.68 5.97 5.90
N CYS A 85 7.99 5.94 5.95
CA CYS A 85 8.79 5.56 7.11
C CYS A 85 9.39 6.78 7.81
N THR A 86 9.77 6.62 9.07
CA THR A 86 10.27 7.71 9.93
C THR A 86 11.56 8.36 9.44
N LYS A 87 12.37 7.63 8.68
CA LYS A 87 13.61 8.19 8.08
C LYS A 87 13.39 8.79 6.68
N GLY A 88 12.14 9.09 6.30
CA GLY A 88 11.80 9.79 5.06
C GLY A 88 11.81 8.93 3.80
N TYR A 89 11.93 7.62 3.94
CA TYR A 89 11.72 6.68 2.84
C TYR A 89 10.24 6.32 2.72
N GLY A 90 9.78 6.11 1.50
CA GLY A 90 8.41 5.71 1.25
C GLY A 90 8.26 4.95 -0.04
N LYS A 91 7.11 4.35 -0.24
CA LYS A 91 6.72 3.74 -1.52
C LYS A 91 5.22 3.90 -1.75
N ILE A 92 4.85 3.86 -3.01
CA ILE A 92 3.45 3.70 -3.42
C ILE A 92 3.30 2.28 -3.96
N SER A 93 2.29 1.57 -3.51
CA SER A 93 1.97 0.21 -3.93
C SER A 93 0.55 0.15 -4.46
N SER A 94 0.32 -0.64 -5.49
CA SER A 94 -1.03 -1.00 -5.89
C SER A 94 -1.76 -1.75 -4.77
N SER A 95 -3.05 -1.48 -4.60
CA SER A 95 -3.89 -2.22 -3.66
C SER A 95 -3.97 -3.71 -4.03
N PHE A 96 -3.73 -4.06 -5.29
CA PHE A 96 -3.69 -5.44 -5.75
C PHE A 96 -2.48 -6.23 -5.23
N GLU A 97 -1.40 -5.57 -4.78
CA GLU A 97 -0.28 -6.24 -4.13
C GLU A 97 -0.68 -6.88 -2.78
N TYR A 98 -1.75 -6.38 -2.16
CA TYR A 98 -2.26 -6.89 -0.88
C TYR A 98 -3.42 -7.85 -1.14
N ARG A 99 -3.13 -9.16 -1.08
CA ARG A 99 -4.17 -10.18 -1.19
C ARG A 99 -5.17 -10.06 -0.05
N VAL A 100 -6.44 -10.31 -0.34
CA VAL A 100 -7.47 -10.42 0.69
C VAL A 100 -7.27 -11.71 1.47
N THR A 101 -7.21 -11.62 2.79
CA THR A 101 -7.03 -12.76 3.71
C THR A 101 -8.05 -12.63 4.84
N GLY A 102 -8.14 -13.63 5.71
CA GLY A 102 -8.90 -13.48 6.95
C GLY A 102 -8.25 -12.46 7.90
N ARG A 103 -9.06 -11.79 8.72
CA ARG A 103 -8.59 -10.86 9.75
C ARG A 103 -7.80 -11.54 10.87
N GLY A 104 -7.09 -10.78 11.69
CA GLY A 104 -6.34 -11.25 12.85
C GLY A 104 -4.97 -11.88 12.53
N GLY A 105 -4.64 -12.04 11.26
CA GLY A 105 -3.35 -12.58 10.81
C GLY A 105 -2.17 -11.62 11.02
N LYS A 106 -0.97 -12.10 10.70
CA LYS A 106 0.28 -11.33 10.84
C LYS A 106 0.52 -10.36 9.68
N GLY A 107 -0.28 -10.44 8.61
CA GLY A 107 -0.13 -9.66 7.39
C GLY A 107 1.11 -10.04 6.56
N VAL A 108 1.20 -9.38 5.39
CA VAL A 108 2.34 -9.49 4.46
C VAL A 108 3.31 -8.33 4.66
N VAL A 109 4.51 -8.44 4.12
CA VAL A 109 5.47 -7.33 4.12
C VAL A 109 4.90 -6.21 3.25
N ASN A 110 4.82 -5.01 3.81
CA ASN A 110 4.42 -3.82 3.07
C ASN A 110 5.65 -3.12 2.52
N ILE A 111 6.53 -2.65 3.38
CA ILE A 111 7.83 -2.08 3.03
C ILE A 111 8.90 -2.88 3.77
N GLY A 112 9.97 -3.23 3.07
CA GLY A 112 11.09 -3.97 3.64
C GLY A 112 12.34 -3.10 3.73
N GLU A 113 13.26 -3.49 4.58
CA GLU A 113 14.59 -2.92 4.64
C GLU A 113 15.48 -3.60 3.60
N PRO A 114 16.37 -2.85 2.90
CA PRO A 114 17.37 -3.46 2.05
C PRO A 114 18.32 -4.34 2.88
N ALA A 115 18.70 -5.48 2.33
CA ALA A 115 19.67 -6.36 3.02
C ALA A 115 21.04 -5.69 3.28
N SER A 116 21.39 -4.71 2.44
CA SER A 116 22.62 -3.92 2.58
C SER A 116 22.58 -2.86 3.69
N ASP A 117 21.37 -2.45 4.10
CA ASP A 117 21.15 -1.43 5.14
C ASP A 117 19.82 -1.68 5.83
N PRO A 118 19.79 -2.58 6.84
CA PRO A 118 18.58 -3.00 7.52
C PRO A 118 17.85 -1.88 8.30
N ASP A 119 18.55 -0.78 8.58
CA ASP A 119 18.00 0.35 9.34
C ASP A 119 17.68 1.58 8.48
N ARG A 120 17.77 1.45 7.15
CA ARG A 120 17.64 2.58 6.22
C ARG A 120 16.30 3.29 6.34
N ASN A 121 15.22 2.54 6.36
CA ASN A 121 13.88 3.13 6.30
C ASN A 121 13.36 3.57 7.68
N GLY A 122 13.71 2.85 8.71
CA GLY A 122 13.10 2.98 10.04
C GLY A 122 11.64 2.47 10.08
N PRO A 123 10.97 2.60 11.20
CA PRO A 123 9.57 2.21 11.35
C PRO A 123 8.63 2.93 10.39
N VAL A 124 7.50 2.30 10.06
CA VAL A 124 6.43 2.95 9.28
C VAL A 124 5.80 4.05 10.12
N ALA A 125 5.80 5.27 9.60
CA ALA A 125 5.15 6.43 10.23
C ALA A 125 3.68 6.55 9.83
N ALA A 126 3.36 6.28 8.55
CA ALA A 126 2.00 6.36 8.03
C ALA A 126 1.81 5.46 6.80
N SER A 127 0.58 4.99 6.59
CA SER A 127 0.19 4.28 5.38
C SER A 127 -1.29 4.55 5.09
N PHE A 128 -1.61 5.06 3.90
CA PHE A 128 -2.96 5.45 3.53
C PHE A 128 -3.15 5.44 2.00
N PRO A 129 -4.40 5.32 1.52
CA PRO A 129 -4.72 5.42 0.10
C PRO A 129 -4.44 6.82 -0.43
N VAL A 130 -3.98 6.89 -1.67
CA VAL A 130 -3.73 8.14 -2.40
C VAL A 130 -4.27 8.04 -3.82
N THR A 131 -4.63 9.20 -4.38
CA THR A 131 -5.11 9.35 -5.75
C THR A 131 -4.14 10.22 -6.54
N HIS A 132 -4.12 10.08 -7.86
CA HIS A 132 -3.36 10.98 -8.73
C HIS A 132 -3.84 12.42 -8.56
N GLY A 133 -2.89 13.33 -8.36
CA GLY A 133 -3.17 14.74 -8.11
C GLY A 133 -3.34 15.12 -6.64
N ASP A 134 -3.42 14.15 -5.73
CA ASP A 134 -3.40 14.42 -4.30
C ASP A 134 -2.12 15.16 -3.90
N GLN A 135 -2.24 15.93 -2.83
CA GLN A 135 -1.10 16.61 -2.24
C GLN A 135 -0.94 16.16 -0.80
N ILE A 136 0.25 15.71 -0.48
CA ILE A 136 0.60 15.33 0.88
C ILE A 136 1.54 16.37 1.50
N MET A 137 1.41 16.56 2.79
CA MET A 137 2.26 17.42 3.57
C MET A 137 2.96 16.59 4.63
N LEU A 138 4.28 16.65 4.63
CA LEU A 138 5.12 15.95 5.58
C LEU A 138 5.78 16.99 6.50
N VAL A 139 5.73 16.73 7.78
CA VAL A 139 6.36 17.58 8.80
C VAL A 139 7.34 16.72 9.58
N THR A 140 8.60 17.16 9.65
CA THR A 140 9.60 16.51 10.48
C THR A 140 9.46 16.95 11.94
N ASP A 141 10.06 16.21 12.87
CA ASP A 141 10.20 16.55 14.27
C ASP A 141 10.93 17.89 14.50
N GLN A 142 11.80 18.27 13.55
CA GLN A 142 12.52 19.55 13.54
C GLN A 142 11.71 20.72 12.94
N GLY A 143 10.44 20.47 12.59
CA GLY A 143 9.56 21.49 12.01
C GLY A 143 9.80 21.80 10.52
N LYS A 144 10.59 21.00 9.81
CA LYS A 144 10.69 21.13 8.36
C LYS A 144 9.42 20.60 7.71
N LEU A 145 8.88 21.39 6.79
CA LEU A 145 7.64 21.08 6.07
C LEU A 145 7.96 20.86 4.59
N ILE A 146 7.49 19.73 4.05
CA ILE A 146 7.63 19.36 2.65
C ILE A 146 6.22 19.09 2.11
N ARG A 147 5.89 19.70 0.98
CA ARG A 147 4.66 19.45 0.24
C ARG A 147 4.99 18.70 -1.03
N LEU A 148 4.35 17.55 -1.23
CA LEU A 148 4.55 16.69 -2.37
C LEU A 148 3.22 16.47 -3.11
N GLY A 149 3.25 16.58 -4.44
CA GLY A 149 2.14 16.14 -5.28
C GLY A 149 2.29 14.66 -5.63
N ILE A 150 1.19 13.94 -5.59
CA ILE A 150 1.13 12.54 -6.02
C ILE A 150 0.96 12.51 -7.54
N ASP A 151 2.03 12.18 -8.24
CA ASP A 151 2.05 12.00 -9.69
C ASP A 151 2.49 10.57 -10.05
N PHE A 152 1.53 9.73 -10.40
CA PHE A 152 1.81 8.34 -10.75
C PHE A 152 2.64 8.20 -12.03
N ARG A 153 2.64 9.18 -12.95
CA ARG A 153 3.48 9.14 -14.16
C ARG A 153 4.96 9.21 -13.81
N ARG A 154 5.34 10.08 -12.88
CA ARG A 154 6.72 10.17 -12.39
C ARG A 154 7.19 8.90 -11.69
N LEU A 155 6.25 8.17 -11.06
CA LEU A 155 6.55 6.91 -10.40
C LEU A 155 6.80 5.80 -11.43
N VAL A 156 6.09 5.83 -12.56
CA VAL A 156 6.30 4.93 -13.70
C VAL A 156 7.64 5.22 -14.39
N GLU A 157 7.95 6.50 -14.66
CA GLU A 157 9.17 6.92 -15.37
C GLU A 157 10.45 6.65 -14.54
N ASN A 158 10.40 6.76 -13.22
CA ASN A 158 11.53 6.49 -12.33
C ASN A 158 11.67 5.02 -11.91
N GLY A 159 10.91 4.14 -12.53
CA GLY A 159 10.91 2.71 -12.27
C GLY A 159 10.22 2.37 -10.95
N PHE A 160 9.00 1.92 -11.05
CA PHE A 160 8.36 1.09 -10.02
C PHE A 160 9.13 -0.24 -10.01
N GLN A 161 10.41 -0.20 -9.64
CA GLN A 161 11.15 -1.43 -9.41
C GLN A 161 10.65 -2.01 -8.10
N ASP A 162 10.31 -3.27 -8.13
CA ASP A 162 9.88 -4.09 -7.02
C ASP A 162 10.58 -3.67 -5.73
N ASN A 163 9.83 -3.12 -4.77
CA ASN A 163 10.28 -2.65 -3.46
C ASN A 163 11.28 -1.47 -3.42
N ALA A 164 11.57 -0.81 -4.50
CA ALA A 164 12.39 0.41 -4.47
C ALA A 164 11.56 1.58 -3.92
N GLY A 165 11.73 1.89 -2.65
CA GLY A 165 11.21 3.10 -2.05
C GLY A 165 11.89 4.34 -2.64
N PHE A 166 11.21 5.47 -2.64
CA PHE A 166 11.80 6.78 -2.96
C PHE A 166 12.20 7.49 -1.65
N SER A 167 13.26 8.31 -1.72
CA SER A 167 13.58 9.20 -0.60
C SER A 167 12.78 10.49 -0.74
N ILE A 168 12.05 10.84 0.30
CA ILE A 168 11.25 12.07 0.37
C ILE A 168 12.12 13.22 0.91
N ILE A 169 13.17 12.88 1.64
CA ILE A 169 14.13 13.84 2.18
C ILE A 169 15.34 13.79 1.25
N GLY A 170 15.44 14.80 0.40
CA GLY A 170 16.66 15.02 -0.38
C GLY A 170 17.84 15.23 0.57
N SER A 171 18.95 14.57 0.26
CA SER A 171 20.27 14.79 0.87
C SER A 171 20.74 16.23 0.69
#